data_fb7d8af5d58b34aceacf9ae5bbb7a32b
#
_entry.id   fb7d8af5d58b34aceacf9ae5bbb7a32b
#
_cell.length_a   1.000
_cell.length_b   1.000
_cell.length_c   1.000
_cell.angle_alpha   90.00
_cell.angle_beta   90.00
_cell.angle_gamma   90.00
#
_symmetry.space_group_name_H-M   'P 1'
#
loop_
_entity.id
_entity.type
_entity.pdbx_description
1 polymer ?
#
loop_
_entity_poly.entity_id
_entity_poly.type
_entity_poly.pdbx_seq_one_letter_code
_entity_poly.pdbx_strand_id
1 'polypeptide(L)'
;MSKLKIIPLGGLDQIGMNITAFEYEEDIIVVDCGLAFPSDDMLGIDLVIPDVSYLEDNYEKVRGFFITHGHEDHIGALPYILRRINVPIYGTKLTMALIDGKLEELGLENKARRKIVKYGQTVSAGHFKVEFIRTNHSIADAAAFAIHTPVGTVVHTGDFKVDYTPVFGDPINLARFAELGQKGVLALLCDSTNALREGFTMSERTVGRTIQSIFDENAGSRIIVATFASNVDRVQQIINAALKCGRKVAVDGRSMVRVLGTAAEVGYIDLPEGTMISLEEIGNYPKEKVVLITTGSQGESMASLPRMAASIHRKVTIDPTDVIILSSTPIPGNEKAVSKVINDLTAQGAKVIFQDVHVSGHACQEEIKLIYSLVKPRFAVPLHGEFRHRTAQAGLAADLGIPRENIFLLEAGDVLELDEESACVTDKVQNGRILVDGLGVGDVGNIVLRDRQLLAQHGILVLVTVFEHKSGKLIAGPDIVTRGFVYVRESEELMEEAREVAYTAIASCQSRGITDWTRIKTEMKDELSDFLWKRMRRSPMIIPIIMEI
;
A
#
# COMPACT_ATOMS: atom_id res chain seq x y z
N MET A 1 -28.36 -14.61 -24.14
CA MET A 1 -28.64 -13.77 -22.96
C MET A 1 -27.38 -13.00 -22.65
N SER A 2 -27.51 -11.79 -22.16
CA SER A 2 -26.36 -11.00 -21.74
C SER A 2 -25.71 -11.64 -20.52
N LYS A 3 -24.39 -11.61 -20.44
CA LYS A 3 -23.62 -12.20 -19.35
C LYS A 3 -23.11 -11.11 -18.40
N LEU A 4 -22.96 -11.45 -17.14
CA LEU A 4 -22.22 -10.64 -16.17
C LEU A 4 -20.73 -10.86 -16.39
N LYS A 5 -19.95 -9.78 -16.45
CA LYS A 5 -18.49 -9.86 -16.46
C LYS A 5 -17.93 -9.38 -15.11
N ILE A 6 -17.00 -10.14 -14.56
CA ILE A 6 -16.21 -9.76 -13.39
C ILE A 6 -14.77 -9.58 -13.86
N ILE A 7 -14.22 -8.38 -13.67
CA ILE A 7 -12.94 -7.97 -14.24
C ILE A 7 -12.08 -7.36 -13.12
N PRO A 8 -11.23 -8.15 -12.47
CA PRO A 8 -10.25 -7.59 -11.52
C PRO A 8 -9.20 -6.78 -12.29
N LEU A 9 -9.08 -5.50 -12.00
CA LEU A 9 -8.06 -4.61 -12.57
C LEU A 9 -6.81 -4.52 -11.67
N GLY A 10 -6.90 -5.06 -10.46
CA GLY A 10 -5.83 -5.14 -9.48
C GLY A 10 -6.22 -6.00 -8.28
N GLY A 11 -5.38 -6.03 -7.23
CA GLY A 11 -5.66 -6.76 -5.98
C GLY A 11 -5.44 -8.27 -6.06
N LEU A 12 -4.85 -8.78 -7.14
CA LEU A 12 -4.55 -10.20 -7.34
C LEU A 12 -3.03 -10.43 -7.38
N ASP A 13 -2.62 -11.57 -6.79
CA ASP A 13 -1.21 -11.99 -6.67
C ASP A 13 -0.30 -11.00 -5.92
N GLN A 14 -0.92 -10.11 -5.19
CA GLN A 14 -0.29 -9.09 -4.34
C GLN A 14 -1.24 -8.70 -3.21
N ILE A 15 -0.72 -8.00 -2.21
CA ILE A 15 -1.51 -7.30 -1.20
C ILE A 15 -1.56 -5.84 -1.62
N GLY A 16 -2.77 -5.29 -1.70
CA GLY A 16 -3.01 -3.91 -2.12
C GLY A 16 -3.51 -3.77 -3.56
N MET A 17 -3.79 -2.52 -3.95
CA MET A 17 -4.29 -2.14 -5.28
C MET A 17 -5.62 -2.84 -5.65
N ASN A 18 -6.52 -2.97 -4.66
CA ASN A 18 -7.81 -3.64 -4.86
C ASN A 18 -8.74 -2.78 -5.73
N ILE A 19 -9.16 -3.36 -6.85
CA ILE A 19 -10.13 -2.77 -7.78
C ILE A 19 -10.72 -3.86 -8.66
N THR A 20 -12.05 -3.98 -8.65
CA THR A 20 -12.77 -4.96 -9.45
C THR A 20 -13.95 -4.30 -10.14
N ALA A 21 -14.00 -4.40 -11.47
CA ALA A 21 -15.14 -3.95 -12.27
C ALA A 21 -16.15 -5.08 -12.47
N PHE A 22 -17.43 -4.72 -12.41
CA PHE A 22 -18.55 -5.58 -12.76
C PHE A 22 -19.29 -4.93 -13.93
N GLU A 23 -19.38 -5.60 -15.07
CA GLU A 23 -20.06 -5.10 -16.27
C GLU A 23 -21.24 -5.99 -16.62
N TYR A 24 -22.36 -5.35 -16.88
CA TYR A 24 -23.52 -5.98 -17.46
C TYR A 24 -24.16 -5.02 -18.49
N GLU A 25 -24.14 -5.40 -19.76
CA GLU A 25 -24.60 -4.58 -20.87
C GLU A 25 -23.91 -3.20 -20.91
N GLU A 26 -24.70 -2.12 -20.72
CA GLU A 26 -24.21 -0.73 -20.77
C GLU A 26 -23.92 -0.14 -19.37
N ASP A 27 -23.82 -0.98 -18.34
CA ASP A 27 -23.55 -0.53 -17.00
C ASP A 27 -22.30 -1.21 -16.41
N ILE A 28 -21.42 -0.41 -15.81
CA ILE A 28 -20.25 -0.84 -15.07
C ILE A 28 -20.31 -0.25 -13.66
N ILE A 29 -20.14 -1.08 -12.65
CA ILE A 29 -19.84 -0.63 -11.29
C ILE A 29 -18.44 -1.10 -10.91
N VAL A 30 -17.78 -0.36 -10.04
CA VAL A 30 -16.42 -0.67 -9.59
C VAL A 30 -16.45 -0.85 -8.08
N VAL A 31 -15.90 -1.95 -7.59
CA VAL A 31 -15.68 -2.20 -6.17
C VAL A 31 -14.23 -1.89 -5.83
N ASP A 32 -14.06 -0.95 -4.89
CA ASP A 32 -12.81 -0.41 -4.41
C ASP A 32 -11.97 0.31 -5.50
N CYS A 33 -10.93 1.03 -5.05
CA CYS A 33 -9.99 1.76 -5.90
C CYS A 33 -8.72 2.04 -5.10
N GLY A 34 -7.98 0.98 -4.83
CA GLY A 34 -6.84 0.98 -3.91
C GLY A 34 -5.51 1.26 -4.58
N LEU A 35 -4.54 1.65 -3.76
CA LEU A 35 -3.13 1.72 -4.14
C LEU A 35 -2.35 0.49 -3.62
N ALA A 36 -1.13 0.32 -4.13
CA ALA A 36 -0.10 -0.51 -3.51
C ALA A 36 1.12 0.35 -3.15
N PHE A 37 1.89 -0.11 -2.16
CA PHE A 37 3.18 0.50 -1.83
C PHE A 37 4.26 -0.01 -2.78
N PRO A 38 5.25 0.84 -3.13
CA PRO A 38 6.34 0.40 -4.00
C PRO A 38 7.20 -0.66 -3.32
N SER A 39 7.73 -1.59 -4.10
CA SER A 39 8.76 -2.53 -3.67
C SER A 39 10.14 -1.85 -3.57
N ASP A 40 11.08 -2.48 -2.86
CA ASP A 40 12.44 -1.94 -2.60
C ASP A 40 13.22 -1.62 -3.89
N ASP A 41 12.90 -2.25 -5.00
CA ASP A 41 13.49 -2.02 -6.32
C ASP A 41 12.90 -0.81 -7.06
N MET A 42 11.78 -0.27 -6.59
CA MET A 42 11.12 0.92 -7.17
C MET A 42 11.65 2.22 -6.53
N LEU A 43 12.94 2.49 -6.69
CA LEU A 43 13.61 3.63 -6.06
C LEU A 43 12.96 4.97 -6.43
N GLY A 44 12.57 5.73 -5.40
CA GLY A 44 12.00 7.08 -5.55
C GLY A 44 10.54 7.09 -6.02
N ILE A 45 9.85 5.95 -6.00
CA ILE A 45 8.41 5.88 -6.22
C ILE A 45 7.69 6.01 -4.89
N ASP A 46 6.67 6.88 -4.83
CA ASP A 46 5.89 7.11 -3.62
C ASP A 46 4.79 6.08 -3.44
N LEU A 47 4.10 5.73 -4.54
CA LEU A 47 2.99 4.77 -4.54
C LEU A 47 2.73 4.22 -5.96
N VAL A 48 1.95 3.13 -6.00
CA VAL A 48 1.56 2.45 -7.24
C VAL A 48 0.03 2.40 -7.32
N ILE A 49 -0.53 2.80 -8.46
CA ILE A 49 -1.97 2.75 -8.70
C ILE A 49 -2.30 1.81 -9.86
N PRO A 50 -3.54 1.29 -9.95
CA PRO A 50 -3.95 0.44 -11.05
C PRO A 50 -4.04 1.20 -12.37
N ASP A 51 -3.75 0.52 -13.47
CA ASP A 51 -4.12 0.97 -14.81
C ASP A 51 -5.64 0.77 -14.99
N VAL A 52 -6.34 1.87 -15.20
CA VAL A 52 -7.79 1.90 -15.38
C VAL A 52 -8.21 2.27 -16.80
N SER A 53 -7.34 2.08 -17.79
CA SER A 53 -7.62 2.38 -19.19
C SER A 53 -8.92 1.73 -19.67
N TYR A 54 -9.21 0.50 -19.21
CA TYR A 54 -10.48 -0.16 -19.49
C TYR A 54 -11.72 0.66 -19.04
N LEU A 55 -11.65 1.28 -17.85
CA LEU A 55 -12.73 2.12 -17.34
C LEU A 55 -12.78 3.48 -18.06
N GLU A 56 -11.64 4.01 -18.48
CA GLU A 56 -11.57 5.25 -19.26
C GLU A 56 -12.22 5.07 -20.64
N ASP A 57 -11.89 3.97 -21.33
CA ASP A 57 -12.45 3.61 -22.63
C ASP A 57 -13.96 3.34 -22.58
N ASN A 58 -14.47 2.95 -21.40
CA ASN A 58 -15.89 2.66 -21.14
C ASN A 58 -16.52 3.68 -20.19
N TYR A 59 -16.00 4.91 -20.12
CA TYR A 59 -16.41 5.93 -19.13
C TYR A 59 -17.92 6.14 -19.06
N GLU A 60 -18.59 6.19 -20.20
CA GLU A 60 -20.05 6.43 -20.28
C GLU A 60 -20.88 5.31 -19.62
N LYS A 61 -20.31 4.12 -19.47
CA LYS A 61 -20.94 2.98 -18.81
C LYS A 61 -20.70 2.97 -17.28
N VAL A 62 -19.68 3.67 -16.77
CA VAL A 62 -19.30 3.61 -15.35
C VAL A 62 -20.32 4.36 -14.49
N ARG A 63 -21.01 3.63 -13.60
CA ARG A 63 -22.09 4.16 -12.74
C ARG A 63 -21.61 4.62 -11.37
N GLY A 64 -20.48 4.15 -10.89
CA GLY A 64 -19.87 4.58 -9.64
C GLY A 64 -18.91 3.60 -9.03
N PHE A 65 -18.18 4.10 -8.02
CA PHE A 65 -17.31 3.32 -7.13
C PHE A 65 -18.08 2.95 -5.86
N PHE A 66 -18.00 1.69 -5.48
CA PHE A 66 -18.56 1.13 -4.23
C PHE A 66 -17.41 0.71 -3.34
N ILE A 67 -17.23 1.39 -2.22
CA ILE A 67 -16.04 1.23 -1.38
C ILE A 67 -16.37 0.40 -0.15
N THR A 68 -15.62 -0.69 0.03
CA THR A 68 -15.81 -1.63 1.14
C THR A 68 -15.37 -1.03 2.47
N HIS A 69 -14.22 -0.38 2.52
CA HIS A 69 -13.68 0.25 3.74
C HIS A 69 -12.55 1.25 3.43
N GLY A 70 -12.07 1.95 4.46
CA GLY A 70 -11.18 3.10 4.33
C GLY A 70 -9.68 2.82 4.34
N HIS A 71 -9.19 1.60 4.12
CA HIS A 71 -7.76 1.33 3.99
C HIS A 71 -7.19 1.84 2.65
N GLU A 72 -5.89 2.14 2.64
CA GLU A 72 -5.19 2.70 1.48
C GLU A 72 -5.26 1.81 0.24
N ASP A 73 -5.18 0.54 0.43
CA ASP A 73 -5.26 -0.49 -0.62
C ASP A 73 -6.68 -0.70 -1.16
N HIS A 74 -7.68 0.07 -0.66
CA HIS A 74 -9.07 0.12 -1.14
C HIS A 74 -9.52 1.52 -1.57
N ILE A 75 -8.90 2.59 -1.05
CA ILE A 75 -9.30 3.98 -1.40
C ILE A 75 -8.17 4.84 -1.95
N GLY A 76 -6.91 4.39 -1.81
CA GLY A 76 -5.75 5.25 -2.01
C GLY A 76 -5.53 5.73 -3.44
N ALA A 77 -6.04 5.02 -4.45
CA ALA A 77 -5.93 5.45 -5.84
C ALA A 77 -7.06 6.40 -6.28
N LEU A 78 -8.16 6.51 -5.51
CA LEU A 78 -9.30 7.38 -5.86
C LEU A 78 -8.91 8.80 -6.27
N PRO A 79 -8.04 9.54 -5.54
CA PRO A 79 -7.71 10.90 -5.90
C PRO A 79 -7.02 11.04 -7.26
N TYR A 80 -6.31 10.01 -7.71
CA TYR A 80 -5.64 9.99 -9.00
C TYR A 80 -6.62 9.64 -10.12
N ILE A 81 -7.48 8.65 -9.90
CA ILE A 81 -8.41 8.11 -10.89
C ILE A 81 -9.59 9.04 -11.10
N LEU A 82 -10.10 9.71 -10.07
CA LEU A 82 -11.20 10.68 -10.19
C LEU A 82 -10.88 11.92 -11.05
N ARG A 83 -9.62 12.17 -11.34
CA ARG A 83 -9.24 13.21 -12.31
C ARG A 83 -9.69 12.87 -13.73
N ARG A 84 -9.79 11.56 -14.03
CA ARG A 84 -10.17 11.01 -15.34
C ARG A 84 -11.57 10.42 -15.33
N ILE A 85 -11.94 9.72 -14.25
CA ILE A 85 -13.22 9.02 -14.10
C ILE A 85 -14.00 9.65 -12.95
N ASN A 86 -14.73 10.73 -13.21
CA ASN A 86 -15.47 11.48 -12.19
C ASN A 86 -16.91 10.99 -12.08
N VAL A 87 -17.13 9.91 -11.33
CA VAL A 87 -18.42 9.27 -11.10
C VAL A 87 -18.75 9.24 -9.61
N PRO A 88 -20.01 8.95 -9.20
CA PRO A 88 -20.38 8.87 -7.79
C PRO A 88 -19.58 7.83 -7.02
N ILE A 89 -19.29 8.14 -5.75
CA ILE A 89 -18.66 7.21 -4.79
C ILE A 89 -19.69 6.88 -3.70
N TYR A 90 -19.81 5.61 -3.39
CA TYR A 90 -20.70 5.07 -2.37
C TYR A 90 -19.88 4.35 -1.30
N GLY A 91 -20.08 4.67 -0.03
CA GLY A 91 -19.36 4.05 1.08
C GLY A 91 -20.04 4.34 2.41
N THR A 92 -19.53 3.73 3.46
CA THR A 92 -20.00 3.95 4.83
C THR A 92 -19.49 5.28 5.38
N LYS A 93 -19.96 5.69 6.55
CA LYS A 93 -19.71 7.06 7.08
C LYS A 93 -18.23 7.34 7.31
N LEU A 94 -17.52 6.43 8.01
CA LEU A 94 -16.10 6.60 8.28
C LEU A 94 -15.27 6.53 6.99
N THR A 95 -15.57 5.55 6.14
CA THR A 95 -14.91 5.38 4.83
C THR A 95 -15.01 6.67 4.00
N MET A 96 -16.21 7.27 3.94
CA MET A 96 -16.41 8.52 3.20
C MET A 96 -15.64 9.69 3.80
N ALA A 97 -15.60 9.80 5.13
CA ALA A 97 -14.84 10.86 5.80
C ALA A 97 -13.32 10.74 5.56
N LEU A 98 -12.79 9.51 5.50
CA LEU A 98 -11.38 9.27 5.15
C LEU A 98 -11.09 9.62 3.68
N ILE A 99 -12.01 9.31 2.76
CA ILE A 99 -11.92 9.71 1.35
C ILE A 99 -11.94 11.25 1.23
N ASP A 100 -12.82 11.93 1.98
CA ASP A 100 -12.89 13.38 1.99
C ASP A 100 -11.53 14.01 2.33
N GLY A 101 -10.90 13.56 3.42
CA GLY A 101 -9.58 14.05 3.81
C GLY A 101 -8.50 13.84 2.75
N LYS A 102 -8.56 12.73 1.99
CA LYS A 102 -7.63 12.47 0.87
C LYS A 102 -7.89 13.39 -0.33
N LEU A 103 -9.14 13.64 -0.64
CA LEU A 103 -9.51 14.52 -1.75
C LEU A 103 -9.12 15.97 -1.46
N GLU A 104 -9.26 16.42 -0.21
CA GLU A 104 -8.83 17.75 0.25
C GLU A 104 -7.31 17.94 0.07
N GLU A 105 -6.49 16.95 0.44
CA GLU A 105 -5.03 17.02 0.28
C GLU A 105 -4.59 17.28 -1.17
N LEU A 106 -5.39 16.88 -2.16
CA LEU A 106 -5.09 17.03 -3.58
C LEU A 106 -5.98 18.06 -4.29
N GLY A 107 -6.77 18.84 -3.53
CA GLY A 107 -7.65 19.90 -4.04
C GLY A 107 -8.79 19.37 -4.92
N LEU A 108 -9.32 18.19 -4.57
CA LEU A 108 -10.36 17.48 -5.32
C LEU A 108 -11.70 17.41 -4.58
N GLU A 109 -11.84 18.10 -3.45
CA GLU A 109 -13.01 18.06 -2.56
C GLU A 109 -14.33 18.38 -3.28
N ASN A 110 -14.29 19.17 -4.35
CA ASN A 110 -15.47 19.60 -5.10
C ASN A 110 -15.78 18.74 -6.34
N LYS A 111 -14.97 17.71 -6.65
CA LYS A 111 -15.14 16.94 -7.89
C LYS A 111 -16.02 15.70 -7.76
N ALA A 112 -15.94 14.95 -6.69
CA ALA A 112 -16.65 13.69 -6.57
C ALA A 112 -18.00 13.83 -5.86
N ARG A 113 -19.06 13.21 -6.40
CA ARG A 113 -20.34 13.06 -5.70
C ARG A 113 -20.21 11.91 -4.71
N ARG A 114 -20.16 12.22 -3.42
CA ARG A 114 -20.03 11.24 -2.34
C ARG A 114 -21.39 10.94 -1.74
N LYS A 115 -21.68 9.67 -1.51
CA LYS A 115 -22.95 9.21 -0.95
C LYS A 115 -22.69 8.22 0.18
N ILE A 116 -23.03 8.64 1.40
CA ILE A 116 -22.97 7.78 2.57
C ILE A 116 -24.12 6.79 2.51
N VAL A 117 -23.80 5.50 2.63
CA VAL A 117 -24.74 4.38 2.63
C VAL A 117 -24.68 3.66 3.97
N LYS A 118 -25.83 3.35 4.55
CA LYS A 118 -25.95 2.59 5.80
C LYS A 118 -26.07 1.09 5.50
N TYR A 119 -25.65 0.26 6.45
CA TYR A 119 -25.86 -1.17 6.38
C TYR A 119 -27.35 -1.54 6.18
N GLY A 120 -27.60 -2.52 5.34
CA GLY A 120 -28.93 -2.96 4.92
C GLY A 120 -29.57 -2.09 3.84
N GLN A 121 -28.96 -0.95 3.47
CA GLN A 121 -29.41 -0.17 2.33
C GLN A 121 -28.89 -0.75 1.02
N THR A 122 -29.70 -0.63 -0.02
CA THR A 122 -29.39 -1.03 -1.39
C THR A 122 -29.33 0.20 -2.29
N VAL A 123 -28.27 0.33 -3.06
CA VAL A 123 -28.07 1.40 -4.05
C VAL A 123 -28.28 0.83 -5.44
N SER A 124 -29.12 1.49 -6.24
CA SER A 124 -29.33 1.15 -7.65
C SER A 124 -28.34 1.94 -8.53
N ALA A 125 -27.65 1.22 -9.42
CA ALA A 125 -26.66 1.76 -10.36
C ALA A 125 -26.81 1.04 -11.72
N GLY A 126 -27.67 1.53 -12.58
CA GLY A 126 -28.06 0.86 -13.82
C GLY A 126 -28.75 -0.47 -13.52
N HIS A 127 -28.28 -1.56 -14.13
CA HIS A 127 -28.77 -2.91 -13.91
C HIS A 127 -28.35 -3.53 -12.55
N PHE A 128 -27.43 -2.87 -11.83
CA PHE A 128 -26.94 -3.34 -10.55
C PHE A 128 -27.73 -2.78 -9.38
N LYS A 129 -27.94 -3.63 -8.35
CA LYS A 129 -28.43 -3.21 -7.04
C LYS A 129 -27.44 -3.70 -6.00
N VAL A 130 -26.69 -2.80 -5.38
CA VAL A 130 -25.62 -3.11 -4.43
C VAL A 130 -26.11 -2.89 -3.00
N GLU A 131 -26.26 -3.97 -2.24
CA GLU A 131 -26.62 -3.96 -0.83
C GLU A 131 -25.38 -3.93 0.03
N PHE A 132 -25.33 -3.03 1.03
CA PHE A 132 -24.24 -2.92 1.99
C PHE A 132 -24.50 -3.82 3.20
N ILE A 133 -23.63 -4.80 3.43
CA ILE A 133 -23.72 -5.76 4.53
C ILE A 133 -22.61 -5.45 5.53
N ARG A 134 -22.98 -5.38 6.85
CA ARG A 134 -21.96 -5.15 7.88
C ARG A 134 -20.99 -6.32 7.97
N THR A 135 -19.70 -6.00 7.94
CA THR A 135 -18.61 -6.92 8.26
C THR A 135 -17.70 -6.32 9.34
N ASN A 136 -16.74 -7.09 9.85
CA ASN A 136 -15.72 -6.61 10.76
C ASN A 136 -14.35 -6.74 10.08
N HIS A 137 -13.51 -5.76 10.33
CA HIS A 137 -12.13 -5.75 9.86
C HIS A 137 -11.24 -5.05 10.91
N SER A 138 -9.98 -4.71 10.56
CA SER A 138 -9.09 -3.91 11.43
C SER A 138 -9.38 -2.40 11.40
N ILE A 139 -10.35 -1.97 10.62
CA ILE A 139 -10.91 -0.63 10.60
C ILE A 139 -12.41 -0.69 10.83
N ALA A 140 -12.94 0.24 11.60
CA ALA A 140 -14.37 0.34 11.82
C ALA A 140 -15.13 0.66 10.50
N ASP A 141 -16.40 0.33 10.50
CA ASP A 141 -17.34 0.68 9.41
C ASP A 141 -17.07 -0.03 8.06
N ALA A 142 -16.44 -1.22 8.09
CA ALA A 142 -16.23 -2.03 6.90
C ALA A 142 -17.53 -2.69 6.40
N ALA A 143 -17.68 -2.83 5.09
CA ALA A 143 -18.84 -3.41 4.43
C ALA A 143 -18.45 -4.51 3.43
N ALA A 144 -19.23 -5.58 3.43
CA ALA A 144 -19.34 -6.53 2.32
C ALA A 144 -20.51 -6.12 1.42
N PHE A 145 -20.55 -6.63 0.20
CA PHE A 145 -21.61 -6.31 -0.76
C PHE A 145 -22.34 -7.56 -1.23
N ALA A 146 -23.68 -7.45 -1.33
CA ALA A 146 -24.48 -8.30 -2.20
C ALA A 146 -24.82 -7.49 -3.47
N ILE A 147 -24.24 -7.90 -4.59
CA ILE A 147 -24.40 -7.27 -5.90
C ILE A 147 -25.45 -8.08 -6.67
N HIS A 148 -26.68 -7.56 -6.68
CA HIS A 148 -27.78 -8.18 -7.41
C HIS A 148 -27.77 -7.74 -8.87
N THR A 149 -27.77 -8.70 -9.76
CA THR A 149 -27.75 -8.52 -11.22
C THR A 149 -28.88 -9.31 -11.88
N PRO A 150 -29.22 -9.08 -13.14
CA PRO A 150 -30.22 -9.87 -13.84
C PRO A 150 -29.89 -11.37 -13.97
N VAL A 151 -28.62 -11.75 -13.90
CA VAL A 151 -28.17 -13.16 -14.01
C VAL A 151 -27.95 -13.83 -12.66
N GLY A 152 -28.05 -13.10 -11.56
CA GLY A 152 -27.90 -13.67 -10.22
C GLY A 152 -27.23 -12.71 -9.24
N THR A 153 -27.10 -13.16 -8.00
CA THR A 153 -26.48 -12.40 -6.92
C THR A 153 -25.01 -12.79 -6.76
N VAL A 154 -24.13 -11.79 -6.77
CA VAL A 154 -22.71 -11.95 -6.43
C VAL A 154 -22.47 -11.40 -5.03
N VAL A 155 -21.72 -12.11 -4.21
CA VAL A 155 -21.27 -11.63 -2.90
C VAL A 155 -19.80 -11.26 -2.97
N HIS A 156 -19.45 -10.06 -2.53
CA HIS A 156 -18.07 -9.59 -2.37
C HIS A 156 -17.85 -9.33 -0.88
N THR A 157 -16.94 -10.06 -0.25
CA THR A 157 -16.76 -9.94 1.21
C THR A 157 -16.13 -8.62 1.63
N GLY A 158 -15.40 -7.93 0.73
CA GLY A 158 -14.38 -7.00 1.15
C GLY A 158 -13.36 -7.73 2.02
N ASP A 159 -12.55 -7.00 2.74
CA ASP A 159 -11.70 -7.54 3.78
C ASP A 159 -12.53 -7.79 5.03
N PHE A 160 -12.40 -8.97 5.63
CA PHE A 160 -13.25 -9.34 6.75
C PHE A 160 -12.59 -10.27 7.76
N LYS A 161 -13.14 -10.27 8.96
CA LYS A 161 -12.99 -11.31 9.98
C LYS A 161 -14.32 -11.56 10.68
N VAL A 162 -14.44 -12.64 11.41
CA VAL A 162 -15.61 -12.92 12.23
C VAL A 162 -15.31 -12.56 13.68
N ASP A 163 -15.58 -11.31 14.07
CA ASP A 163 -15.43 -10.86 15.44
C ASP A 163 -16.80 -10.79 16.14
N TYR A 164 -17.02 -11.68 17.10
CA TYR A 164 -18.26 -11.71 17.88
C TYR A 164 -18.34 -10.63 18.97
N THR A 165 -17.22 -9.99 19.26
CA THR A 165 -17.10 -8.99 20.31
C THR A 165 -16.28 -7.78 19.82
N PRO A 166 -16.70 -7.11 18.72
CA PRO A 166 -15.95 -5.98 18.18
C PRO A 166 -15.83 -4.85 19.20
N VAL A 167 -14.82 -4.01 19.05
CA VAL A 167 -14.61 -2.85 19.95
C VAL A 167 -15.68 -1.80 19.70
N PHE A 168 -15.98 -1.54 18.45
CA PHE A 168 -16.99 -0.58 18.01
C PHE A 168 -18.06 -1.25 17.16
N GLY A 169 -19.33 -0.84 17.33
CA GLY A 169 -20.47 -1.32 16.56
C GLY A 169 -20.86 -2.78 16.91
N ASP A 170 -21.51 -3.42 15.95
CA ASP A 170 -22.05 -4.79 16.10
C ASP A 170 -21.19 -5.80 15.34
N PRO A 171 -21.30 -7.10 15.66
CA PRO A 171 -20.65 -8.18 14.91
C PRO A 171 -21.05 -8.20 13.43
N ILE A 172 -20.25 -8.90 12.63
CA ILE A 172 -20.54 -9.22 11.23
C ILE A 172 -21.96 -9.83 11.10
N ASN A 173 -22.70 -9.42 10.09
CA ASN A 173 -24.08 -9.87 9.88
C ASN A 173 -24.13 -11.25 9.19
N LEU A 174 -23.73 -12.31 9.91
CA LEU A 174 -23.76 -13.69 9.41
C LEU A 174 -25.16 -14.16 8.99
N ALA A 175 -26.21 -13.66 9.67
CA ALA A 175 -27.59 -13.98 9.30
C ALA A 175 -27.90 -13.54 7.86
N ARG A 176 -27.41 -12.37 7.45
CA ARG A 176 -27.63 -11.88 6.07
C ARG A 176 -26.92 -12.75 5.03
N PHE A 177 -25.69 -13.18 5.31
CA PHE A 177 -24.98 -14.12 4.42
C PHE A 177 -25.74 -15.45 4.28
N ALA A 178 -26.29 -15.99 5.37
CA ALA A 178 -27.11 -17.20 5.33
C ALA A 178 -28.40 -17.01 4.53
N GLU A 179 -29.11 -15.87 4.69
CA GLU A 179 -30.30 -15.55 3.91
C GLU A 179 -30.02 -15.47 2.41
N LEU A 180 -28.87 -14.87 2.03
CA LEU A 180 -28.42 -14.81 0.63
C LEU A 180 -28.17 -16.22 0.10
N GLY A 181 -27.47 -17.07 0.87
CA GLY A 181 -27.20 -18.45 0.49
C GLY A 181 -28.48 -19.29 0.31
N GLN A 182 -29.52 -19.04 1.12
CA GLN A 182 -30.83 -19.69 0.94
C GLN A 182 -31.55 -19.27 -0.33
N LYS A 183 -31.35 -18.03 -0.78
CA LYS A 183 -31.92 -17.49 -2.02
C LYS A 183 -31.16 -17.90 -3.28
N GLY A 184 -29.92 -18.39 -3.11
CA GLY A 184 -29.00 -18.72 -4.17
C GLY A 184 -28.03 -17.59 -4.49
N VAL A 185 -26.74 -17.89 -4.44
CA VAL A 185 -25.62 -17.00 -4.77
C VAL A 185 -24.88 -17.55 -5.97
N LEU A 186 -24.75 -16.72 -7.01
CA LEU A 186 -24.07 -17.07 -8.25
C LEU A 186 -22.56 -17.18 -8.03
N ALA A 187 -21.95 -16.17 -7.46
CA ALA A 187 -20.51 -16.16 -7.21
C ALA A 187 -20.18 -15.52 -5.85
N LEU A 188 -19.10 -15.99 -5.23
CA LEU A 188 -18.50 -15.40 -4.04
C LEU A 188 -17.07 -14.95 -4.35
N LEU A 189 -16.84 -13.64 -4.24
CA LEU A 189 -15.52 -13.03 -4.25
C LEU A 189 -15.09 -12.84 -2.80
N CYS A 190 -14.05 -13.56 -2.36
CA CYS A 190 -13.72 -13.69 -0.94
C CYS A 190 -12.25 -13.36 -0.67
N ASP A 191 -11.99 -12.59 0.40
CA ASP A 191 -10.67 -12.26 0.92
C ASP A 191 -9.85 -13.52 1.23
N SER A 192 -8.61 -13.58 0.72
CA SER A 192 -7.71 -14.74 0.87
C SER A 192 -6.51 -14.47 1.78
N THR A 193 -6.35 -13.29 2.31
CA THR A 193 -5.10 -12.82 2.96
C THR A 193 -4.58 -13.78 4.04
N ASN A 194 -5.47 -14.35 4.84
CA ASN A 194 -5.10 -15.31 5.89
C ASN A 194 -5.52 -16.77 5.60
N ALA A 195 -5.77 -17.14 4.35
CA ALA A 195 -6.20 -18.49 3.98
C ALA A 195 -5.17 -19.60 4.32
N LEU A 196 -3.91 -19.24 4.58
CA LEU A 196 -2.88 -20.16 5.05
C LEU A 196 -2.90 -20.38 6.58
N ARG A 197 -3.63 -19.56 7.33
CA ARG A 197 -3.68 -19.61 8.80
C ARG A 197 -4.86 -20.46 9.26
N GLU A 198 -4.56 -21.49 10.04
CA GLU A 198 -5.56 -22.34 10.66
C GLU A 198 -6.37 -21.61 11.74
N GLY A 199 -7.57 -22.10 12.04
CA GLY A 199 -8.42 -21.61 13.12
C GLY A 199 -9.14 -20.31 12.79
N PHE A 200 -9.29 -19.48 13.81
CA PHE A 200 -10.05 -18.22 13.80
C PHE A 200 -9.15 -17.04 14.14
N THR A 201 -9.46 -15.89 13.59
CA THR A 201 -8.83 -14.62 13.99
C THR A 201 -9.37 -14.16 15.34
N MET A 202 -8.47 -13.80 16.26
CA MET A 202 -8.87 -13.30 17.58
C MET A 202 -9.60 -11.98 17.51
N SER A 203 -10.49 -11.72 18.50
CA SER A 203 -11.15 -10.43 18.65
C SER A 203 -10.15 -9.31 18.96
N GLU A 204 -10.40 -8.12 18.42
CA GLU A 204 -9.63 -6.90 18.70
C GLU A 204 -9.65 -6.55 20.21
N ARG A 205 -10.71 -6.89 20.95
CA ARG A 205 -10.79 -6.72 22.41
C ARG A 205 -9.71 -7.45 23.19
N THR A 206 -9.15 -8.53 22.65
CA THR A 206 -8.05 -9.25 23.32
C THR A 206 -6.80 -8.40 23.38
N VAL A 207 -6.49 -7.66 22.32
CA VAL A 207 -5.37 -6.70 22.30
C VAL A 207 -5.57 -5.58 23.30
N GLY A 208 -6.79 -5.04 23.41
CA GLY A 208 -7.09 -4.00 24.40
C GLY A 208 -6.84 -4.45 25.85
N ARG A 209 -7.14 -5.73 26.17
CA ARG A 209 -6.81 -6.30 27.48
C ARG A 209 -5.30 -6.41 27.70
N THR A 210 -4.57 -6.89 26.71
CA THR A 210 -3.10 -6.96 26.77
C THR A 210 -2.49 -5.56 26.94
N ILE A 211 -2.95 -4.58 26.17
CA ILE A 211 -2.50 -3.17 26.30
C ILE A 211 -2.77 -2.65 27.72
N GLN A 212 -3.98 -2.89 28.28
CA GLN A 212 -4.29 -2.47 29.65
C GLN A 212 -3.33 -3.10 30.66
N SER A 213 -3.06 -4.41 30.58
CA SER A 213 -2.10 -5.09 31.47
C SER A 213 -0.70 -4.47 31.37
N ILE A 214 -0.23 -4.18 30.13
CA ILE A 214 1.07 -3.52 29.93
C ILE A 214 1.10 -2.13 30.60
N PHE A 215 0.01 -1.36 30.50
CA PHE A 215 -0.10 -0.05 31.14
C PHE A 215 -0.05 -0.14 32.68
N ASP A 216 -0.74 -1.12 33.26
CA ASP A 216 -0.79 -1.36 34.69
C ASP A 216 0.58 -1.81 35.25
N GLU A 217 1.26 -2.72 34.53
CA GLU A 217 2.60 -3.23 34.89
C GLU A 217 3.70 -2.17 34.79
N ASN A 218 3.50 -1.14 33.93
CA ASN A 218 4.51 -0.11 33.66
C ASN A 218 3.99 1.30 34.10
N ALA A 219 3.37 1.35 35.28
CA ALA A 219 2.75 2.57 35.82
C ALA A 219 3.74 3.74 35.98
N GLY A 220 5.03 3.48 36.22
CA GLY A 220 6.08 4.49 36.40
C GLY A 220 6.80 4.93 35.10
N SER A 221 6.41 4.43 33.93
CA SER A 221 7.07 4.68 32.65
C SER A 221 6.22 5.52 31.71
N ARG A 222 6.85 6.31 30.82
CA ARG A 222 6.17 6.83 29.63
C ARG A 222 5.92 5.66 28.68
N ILE A 223 4.72 5.64 28.11
CA ILE A 223 4.33 4.59 27.14
C ILE A 223 4.23 5.21 25.75
N ILE A 224 4.89 4.59 24.79
CA ILE A 224 4.84 4.97 23.37
C ILE A 224 4.25 3.79 22.60
N VAL A 225 3.13 3.99 21.90
CA VAL A 225 2.47 2.94 21.13
C VAL A 225 2.51 3.28 19.65
N ALA A 226 3.19 2.45 18.87
CA ALA A 226 3.18 2.56 17.42
C ALA A 226 2.16 1.57 16.82
N THR A 227 1.26 2.09 16.00
CA THR A 227 0.22 1.30 15.34
C THR A 227 -0.14 1.90 13.98
N PHE A 228 -0.95 1.18 13.20
CA PHE A 228 -1.53 1.73 11.98
C PHE A 228 -2.52 2.84 12.31
N ALA A 229 -2.42 3.96 11.61
CA ALA A 229 -3.33 5.09 11.81
C ALA A 229 -4.79 4.73 11.49
N SER A 230 -5.00 3.82 10.54
CA SER A 230 -6.33 3.35 10.13
C SER A 230 -7.00 2.41 11.14
N ASN A 231 -6.25 1.83 12.09
CA ASN A 231 -6.85 0.97 13.12
C ASN A 231 -7.46 1.82 14.26
N VAL A 232 -8.60 2.43 13.93
CA VAL A 232 -9.35 3.33 14.82
C VAL A 232 -9.73 2.64 16.13
N ASP A 233 -10.13 1.36 16.07
CA ASP A 233 -10.49 0.56 17.24
C ASP A 233 -9.31 0.38 18.20
N ARG A 234 -8.10 0.14 17.67
CA ARG A 234 -6.87 0.02 18.45
C ARG A 234 -6.52 1.35 19.14
N VAL A 235 -6.62 2.45 18.38
CA VAL A 235 -6.36 3.79 18.90
C VAL A 235 -7.34 4.11 20.06
N GLN A 236 -8.63 3.78 19.91
CA GLN A 236 -9.62 3.94 20.97
C GLN A 236 -9.27 3.12 22.22
N GLN A 237 -8.82 1.87 22.05
CA GLN A 237 -8.42 1.02 23.17
C GLN A 237 -7.19 1.58 23.91
N ILE A 238 -6.21 2.15 23.19
CA ILE A 238 -5.06 2.83 23.78
C ILE A 238 -5.50 4.06 24.57
N ILE A 239 -6.39 4.88 24.02
CA ILE A 239 -6.96 6.04 24.70
C ILE A 239 -7.69 5.63 25.97
N ASN A 240 -8.51 4.58 25.91
CA ASN A 240 -9.24 4.07 27.06
C ASN A 240 -8.29 3.56 28.18
N ALA A 241 -7.20 2.88 27.80
CA ALA A 241 -6.18 2.44 28.75
C ALA A 241 -5.45 3.64 29.39
N ALA A 242 -5.12 4.65 28.60
CA ALA A 242 -4.52 5.89 29.10
C ALA A 242 -5.42 6.61 30.12
N LEU A 243 -6.70 6.75 29.81
CA LEU A 243 -7.69 7.38 30.69
C LEU A 243 -7.83 6.64 32.03
N LYS A 244 -7.92 5.30 31.99
CA LYS A 244 -8.01 4.47 33.21
C LYS A 244 -6.78 4.65 34.10
N CYS A 245 -5.61 4.87 33.54
CA CYS A 245 -4.37 5.11 34.26
C CYS A 245 -4.15 6.61 34.62
N GLY A 246 -5.10 7.48 34.31
CA GLY A 246 -5.01 8.91 34.52
C GLY A 246 -3.86 9.57 33.75
N ARG A 247 -3.63 9.14 32.53
CA ARG A 247 -2.57 9.62 31.63
C ARG A 247 -3.12 10.56 30.57
N LYS A 248 -2.31 11.50 30.12
CA LYS A 248 -2.55 12.33 28.93
C LYS A 248 -2.08 11.62 27.68
N VAL A 249 -2.73 11.89 26.55
CA VAL A 249 -2.42 11.29 25.26
C VAL A 249 -1.87 12.36 24.32
N ALA A 250 -0.70 12.13 23.76
CA ALA A 250 -0.17 12.90 22.65
C ALA A 250 -0.16 12.02 21.38
N VAL A 251 -0.26 12.65 20.22
CA VAL A 251 -0.27 11.94 18.94
C VAL A 251 0.80 12.50 18.02
N ASP A 252 1.54 11.62 17.35
CA ASP A 252 2.57 11.97 16.39
C ASP A 252 2.47 11.17 15.08
N GLY A 253 2.76 11.84 13.98
CA GLY A 253 2.60 11.35 12.63
C GLY A 253 1.40 11.96 11.91
N ARG A 254 1.64 12.51 10.71
CA ARG A 254 0.62 13.25 9.93
C ARG A 254 -0.65 12.43 9.69
N SER A 255 -0.49 11.18 9.25
CA SER A 255 -1.63 10.28 9.01
C SER A 255 -2.38 9.95 10.30
N MET A 256 -1.68 9.74 11.43
CA MET A 256 -2.30 9.45 12.72
C MET A 256 -3.15 10.64 13.21
N VAL A 257 -2.61 11.86 13.17
CA VAL A 257 -3.33 13.08 13.56
C VAL A 257 -4.59 13.27 12.71
N ARG A 258 -4.47 13.07 11.38
CA ARG A 258 -5.59 13.22 10.45
C ARG A 258 -6.68 12.18 10.71
N VAL A 259 -6.32 10.89 10.70
CA VAL A 259 -7.31 9.81 10.85
C VAL A 259 -7.99 9.88 12.21
N LEU A 260 -7.24 10.18 13.28
CA LEU A 260 -7.80 10.36 14.61
C LEU A 260 -8.80 11.54 14.65
N GLY A 261 -8.43 12.69 14.07
CA GLY A 261 -9.32 13.85 13.98
C GLY A 261 -10.59 13.54 13.21
N THR A 262 -10.46 12.98 12.01
CA THR A 262 -11.60 12.57 11.17
C THR A 262 -12.50 11.57 11.89
N ALA A 263 -11.92 10.53 12.53
CA ALA A 263 -12.70 9.51 13.23
C ALA A 263 -13.43 10.08 14.48
N ALA A 264 -12.82 11.04 15.17
CA ALA A 264 -13.45 11.73 16.28
C ALA A 264 -14.63 12.62 15.82
N GLU A 265 -14.47 13.40 14.74
CA GLU A 265 -15.51 14.24 14.16
C GLU A 265 -16.74 13.44 13.73
N VAL A 266 -16.54 12.25 13.17
CA VAL A 266 -17.64 11.39 12.73
C VAL A 266 -18.15 10.45 13.82
N GLY A 267 -17.58 10.50 15.05
CA GLY A 267 -18.06 9.79 16.23
C GLY A 267 -17.61 8.33 16.35
N TYR A 268 -16.48 7.96 15.74
CA TYR A 268 -15.85 6.64 15.88
C TYR A 268 -14.74 6.60 16.92
N ILE A 269 -14.31 7.75 17.41
CA ILE A 269 -13.40 7.88 18.55
C ILE A 269 -14.02 8.80 19.59
N ASP A 270 -14.04 8.35 20.84
CA ASP A 270 -14.42 9.13 22.01
C ASP A 270 -13.16 9.74 22.64
N LEU A 271 -13.12 11.07 22.64
CA LEU A 271 -12.01 11.87 23.16
C LEU A 271 -12.55 12.83 24.23
N PRO A 272 -12.61 12.44 25.51
CA PRO A 272 -13.02 13.35 26.58
C PRO A 272 -12.13 14.59 26.61
N GLU A 273 -12.75 15.75 26.93
CA GLU A 273 -12.05 17.03 27.01
C GLU A 273 -10.85 16.96 27.95
N GLY A 274 -9.75 17.58 27.58
CA GLY A 274 -8.51 17.58 28.35
C GLY A 274 -7.72 16.27 28.35
N THR A 275 -8.12 15.24 27.56
CA THR A 275 -7.35 14.00 27.38
C THR A 275 -6.13 14.23 26.49
N MET A 276 -6.34 14.92 25.36
CA MET A 276 -5.29 15.18 24.39
C MET A 276 -4.41 16.35 24.80
N ILE A 277 -3.11 16.20 24.58
CA ILE A 277 -2.10 17.26 24.70
C ILE A 277 -1.30 17.35 23.40
N SER A 278 -0.75 18.50 23.10
CA SER A 278 0.17 18.66 21.98
C SER A 278 1.53 18.03 22.27
N LEU A 279 2.33 17.76 21.23
CA LEU A 279 3.69 17.23 21.39
C LEU A 279 4.61 18.23 22.14
N GLU A 280 4.33 19.52 22.05
CA GLU A 280 5.04 20.58 22.73
C GLU A 280 4.79 20.57 24.23
N GLU A 281 3.63 20.11 24.64
CA GLU A 281 3.20 20.06 26.04
C GLU A 281 3.67 18.83 26.80
N ILE A 282 4.19 17.79 26.09
CA ILE A 282 4.64 16.54 26.73
C ILE A 282 5.61 16.80 27.88
N GLY A 283 6.53 17.76 27.72
CA GLY A 283 7.51 18.14 28.73
C GLY A 283 6.92 18.79 30.01
N ASN A 284 5.66 19.19 29.96
CA ASN A 284 4.96 19.80 31.11
C ASN A 284 4.36 18.76 32.06
N TYR A 285 4.38 17.49 31.69
CA TYR A 285 3.81 16.38 32.46
C TYR A 285 4.89 15.40 32.89
N PRO A 286 4.76 14.78 34.07
CA PRO A 286 5.61 13.66 34.47
C PRO A 286 5.53 12.55 33.41
N LYS A 287 6.66 11.88 33.13
CA LYS A 287 6.74 10.87 32.07
C LYS A 287 5.69 9.76 32.21
N GLU A 288 5.49 9.28 33.42
CA GLU A 288 4.49 8.27 33.76
C GLU A 288 3.03 8.72 33.54
N LYS A 289 2.80 10.02 33.30
CA LYS A 289 1.49 10.57 32.96
C LYS A 289 1.28 10.80 31.46
N VAL A 290 2.20 10.36 30.64
CA VAL A 290 2.14 10.56 29.17
C VAL A 290 2.05 9.24 28.44
N VAL A 291 1.15 9.19 27.46
CA VAL A 291 1.09 8.18 26.40
C VAL A 291 1.28 8.87 25.06
N LEU A 292 2.17 8.35 24.25
CA LEU A 292 2.37 8.82 22.86
C LEU A 292 1.87 7.76 21.90
N ILE A 293 0.90 8.10 21.05
CA ILE A 293 0.45 7.27 19.94
C ILE A 293 1.16 7.75 18.67
N THR A 294 1.83 6.85 17.96
CA THR A 294 2.68 7.23 16.82
C THR A 294 2.57 6.30 15.63
N THR A 295 3.02 6.78 14.47
CA THR A 295 3.20 5.99 13.24
C THR A 295 4.60 5.38 13.16
N GLY A 296 4.85 4.56 12.14
CA GLY A 296 6.15 3.96 11.87
C GLY A 296 6.32 2.56 12.44
N SER A 297 5.22 1.87 12.72
CA SER A 297 5.22 0.49 13.19
C SER A 297 5.69 -0.50 12.12
N GLN A 298 5.82 -0.08 10.85
CA GLN A 298 6.35 -0.87 9.74
C GLN A 298 7.81 -0.53 9.41
N GLY A 299 8.44 0.36 10.17
CA GLY A 299 9.86 0.71 10.00
C GLY A 299 10.13 1.71 8.88
N GLU A 300 9.10 2.37 8.35
CA GLU A 300 9.25 3.41 7.32
C GLU A 300 10.16 4.54 7.82
N SER A 301 11.28 4.75 7.16
CA SER A 301 12.38 5.61 7.65
C SER A 301 11.97 7.06 7.96
N MET A 302 10.96 7.58 7.27
CA MET A 302 10.44 8.94 7.45
C MET A 302 9.33 9.03 8.50
N ALA A 303 8.80 7.91 8.98
CA ALA A 303 7.77 7.89 9.99
C ALA A 303 8.32 8.23 11.40
N SER A 304 7.43 8.52 12.33
CA SER A 304 7.80 9.08 13.63
C SER A 304 8.63 8.12 14.49
N LEU A 305 8.20 6.85 14.67
CA LEU A 305 8.94 5.91 15.52
C LEU A 305 10.36 5.59 15.01
N PRO A 306 10.60 5.30 13.71
CA PRO A 306 11.97 5.13 13.18
C PRO A 306 12.86 6.36 13.38
N ARG A 307 12.30 7.57 13.29
CA ARG A 307 13.05 8.80 13.57
C ARG A 307 13.40 8.95 15.04
N MET A 308 12.52 8.51 15.97
CA MET A 308 12.82 8.42 17.39
C MET A 308 13.92 7.38 17.66
N ALA A 309 13.81 6.20 17.04
CA ALA A 309 14.81 5.14 17.12
C ALA A 309 16.19 5.57 16.62
N ALA A 310 16.24 6.38 15.56
CA ALA A 310 17.48 6.94 15.01
C ALA A 310 17.97 8.20 15.77
N SER A 311 17.29 8.63 16.83
CA SER A 311 17.58 9.86 17.60
C SER A 311 17.58 11.16 16.78
N ILE A 312 16.81 11.19 15.68
CA ILE A 312 16.67 12.36 14.79
C ILE A 312 15.27 13.01 14.87
N HIS A 313 14.43 12.51 15.77
CA HIS A 313 13.11 13.11 16.00
C HIS A 313 13.24 14.44 16.76
N ARG A 314 12.60 15.51 16.24
CA ARG A 314 12.82 16.88 16.72
C ARG A 314 12.24 17.17 18.11
N LYS A 315 11.17 16.46 18.52
CA LYS A 315 10.38 16.79 19.71
C LYS A 315 10.39 15.69 20.77
N VAL A 316 10.69 14.45 20.39
CA VAL A 316 10.66 13.30 21.29
C VAL A 316 12.01 12.60 21.26
N THR A 317 12.62 12.46 22.44
CA THR A 317 13.81 11.65 22.68
C THR A 317 13.42 10.42 23.47
N ILE A 318 13.92 9.26 23.07
CA ILE A 318 13.71 8.00 23.80
C ILE A 318 14.57 8.00 25.06
N ASP A 319 13.97 7.54 26.13
CA ASP A 319 14.61 7.40 27.45
C ASP A 319 14.68 5.91 27.85
N PRO A 320 15.73 5.47 28.56
CA PRO A 320 15.85 4.08 29.01
C PRO A 320 14.68 3.58 29.88
N THR A 321 13.90 4.49 30.46
CA THR A 321 12.70 4.15 31.25
C THR A 321 11.42 4.06 30.41
N ASP A 322 11.48 4.36 29.12
CA ASP A 322 10.32 4.29 28.24
C ASP A 322 9.91 2.84 27.95
N VAL A 323 8.62 2.63 27.80
CA VAL A 323 8.04 1.39 27.30
C VAL A 323 7.43 1.65 25.92
N ILE A 324 7.90 0.91 24.94
CA ILE A 324 7.49 1.08 23.55
C ILE A 324 6.74 -0.17 23.10
N ILE A 325 5.51 0.02 22.61
CA ILE A 325 4.64 -1.05 22.13
C ILE A 325 4.53 -0.93 20.60
N LEU A 326 5.01 -1.94 19.87
CA LEU A 326 4.77 -2.06 18.43
C LEU A 326 3.50 -2.90 18.22
N SER A 327 2.37 -2.22 18.06
CA SER A 327 1.05 -2.85 17.97
C SER A 327 0.66 -3.11 16.51
N SER A 328 1.55 -3.79 15.78
CA SER A 328 1.37 -4.26 14.41
C SER A 328 2.25 -5.48 14.13
N THR A 329 1.86 -6.27 13.14
CA THR A 329 2.74 -7.30 12.55
C THR A 329 3.42 -6.71 11.30
N PRO A 330 4.69 -7.01 11.03
CA PRO A 330 5.32 -6.57 9.79
C PRO A 330 4.54 -7.06 8.56
N ILE A 331 4.27 -6.14 7.64
CA ILE A 331 3.79 -6.49 6.30
C ILE A 331 4.93 -7.22 5.58
N PRO A 332 4.63 -8.25 4.76
CA PRO A 332 5.66 -8.95 4.00
C PRO A 332 6.60 -7.98 3.27
N GLY A 333 7.91 -8.12 3.49
CA GLY A 333 8.94 -7.21 2.98
C GLY A 333 9.47 -6.20 4.01
N ASN A 334 8.72 -5.87 5.05
CA ASN A 334 9.13 -4.88 6.06
C ASN A 334 9.85 -5.48 7.29
N GLU A 335 10.05 -6.79 7.33
CA GLU A 335 10.60 -7.50 8.51
C GLU A 335 11.97 -6.95 8.94
N LYS A 336 12.86 -6.65 7.97
CA LYS A 336 14.20 -6.10 8.24
C LYS A 336 14.12 -4.68 8.82
N ALA A 337 13.24 -3.84 8.26
CA ALA A 337 13.07 -2.48 8.71
C ALA A 337 12.50 -2.43 10.14
N VAL A 338 11.48 -3.22 10.43
CA VAL A 338 10.89 -3.34 11.77
C VAL A 338 11.90 -3.89 12.77
N SER A 339 12.64 -4.97 12.41
CA SER A 339 13.69 -5.53 13.27
C SER A 339 14.78 -4.50 13.60
N LYS A 340 15.17 -3.68 12.62
CA LYS A 340 16.12 -2.58 12.84
C LYS A 340 15.59 -1.57 13.86
N VAL A 341 14.35 -1.13 13.74
CA VAL A 341 13.73 -0.19 14.68
C VAL A 341 13.70 -0.76 16.09
N ILE A 342 13.31 -2.03 16.26
CA ILE A 342 13.32 -2.72 17.55
C ILE A 342 14.73 -2.72 18.17
N ASN A 343 15.74 -3.07 17.38
CA ASN A 343 17.14 -3.10 17.85
C ASN A 343 17.63 -1.69 18.22
N ASP A 344 17.36 -0.68 17.42
CA ASP A 344 17.79 0.70 17.69
C ASP A 344 17.15 1.25 18.98
N LEU A 345 15.87 0.96 19.23
CA LEU A 345 15.16 1.35 20.45
C LEU A 345 15.68 0.59 21.68
N THR A 346 15.94 -0.71 21.53
CA THR A 346 16.51 -1.54 22.59
C THR A 346 17.93 -1.08 22.96
N ALA A 347 18.74 -0.69 21.97
CA ALA A 347 20.08 -0.12 22.18
C ALA A 347 20.06 1.20 22.95
N GLN A 348 18.97 1.97 22.90
CA GLN A 348 18.75 3.16 23.71
C GLN A 348 18.28 2.84 25.13
N GLY A 349 18.11 1.57 25.48
CA GLY A 349 17.72 1.08 26.80
C GLY A 349 16.21 0.98 27.02
N ALA A 350 15.38 1.32 26.04
CA ALA A 350 13.94 1.23 26.19
C ALA A 350 13.43 -0.23 26.22
N LYS A 351 12.36 -0.48 26.97
CA LYS A 351 11.65 -1.76 26.95
C LYS A 351 10.73 -1.82 25.73
N VAL A 352 11.03 -2.73 24.79
CA VAL A 352 10.23 -2.87 23.55
C VAL A 352 9.34 -4.11 23.63
N ILE A 353 8.03 -3.96 23.43
CA ILE A 353 7.01 -5.00 23.46
C ILE A 353 6.37 -5.08 22.07
N PHE A 354 6.43 -6.25 21.42
CA PHE A 354 5.89 -6.45 20.07
C PHE A 354 5.18 -7.80 19.88
N GLN A 355 5.07 -8.61 20.95
CA GLN A 355 4.34 -9.87 20.97
C GLN A 355 2.97 -9.69 21.61
N ASP A 356 1.96 -10.40 21.12
CA ASP A 356 0.58 -10.44 21.64
C ASP A 356 -0.14 -9.09 21.73
N VAL A 357 0.36 -8.08 21.02
CA VAL A 357 -0.20 -6.72 20.96
C VAL A 357 -0.83 -6.39 19.61
N HIS A 358 -1.05 -7.39 18.77
CA HIS A 358 -1.69 -7.25 17.45
C HIS A 358 -2.54 -8.47 17.11
N VAL A 359 -3.65 -8.23 16.43
CA VAL A 359 -4.46 -9.25 15.75
C VAL A 359 -4.74 -8.82 14.32
N SER A 360 -4.84 -9.79 13.42
CA SER A 360 -5.15 -9.53 12.01
C SER A 360 -6.57 -8.98 11.84
N GLY A 361 -6.79 -8.23 10.75
CA GLY A 361 -8.11 -7.84 10.29
C GLY A 361 -8.78 -8.87 9.38
N HIS A 362 -8.04 -9.89 8.92
CA HIS A 362 -8.48 -10.85 7.91
C HIS A 362 -8.84 -12.20 8.50
N ALA A 363 -9.82 -12.86 7.86
CA ALA A 363 -10.34 -14.15 8.21
C ALA A 363 -9.32 -15.28 8.03
N CYS A 364 -9.18 -16.13 9.05
CA CYS A 364 -8.46 -17.40 8.96
C CYS A 364 -9.33 -18.50 8.33
N GLN A 365 -8.79 -19.72 8.19
CA GLN A 365 -9.44 -20.80 7.44
C GLN A 365 -10.86 -21.10 7.90
N GLU A 366 -11.11 -21.17 9.21
CA GLU A 366 -12.45 -21.55 9.72
C GLU A 366 -13.49 -20.43 9.49
N GLU A 367 -13.06 -19.18 9.48
CA GLU A 367 -13.93 -18.04 9.16
C GLU A 367 -14.25 -18.00 7.65
N ILE A 368 -13.26 -18.28 6.79
CA ILE A 368 -13.46 -18.44 5.35
C ILE A 368 -14.45 -19.59 5.08
N LYS A 369 -14.24 -20.78 5.69
CA LYS A 369 -15.15 -21.92 5.56
C LYS A 369 -16.56 -21.58 6.04
N LEU A 370 -16.67 -20.80 7.11
CA LEU A 370 -17.98 -20.36 7.63
C LEU A 370 -18.73 -19.54 6.58
N ILE A 371 -18.08 -18.54 5.96
CA ILE A 371 -18.71 -17.71 4.92
C ILE A 371 -19.09 -18.56 3.71
N TYR A 372 -18.22 -19.44 3.22
CA TYR A 372 -18.56 -20.36 2.12
C TYR A 372 -19.77 -21.24 2.46
N SER A 373 -19.83 -21.78 3.69
CA SER A 373 -20.94 -22.63 4.16
C SER A 373 -22.27 -21.89 4.29
N LEU A 374 -22.24 -20.61 4.66
CA LEU A 374 -23.42 -19.76 4.75
C LEU A 374 -23.91 -19.30 3.36
N VAL A 375 -22.98 -18.83 2.52
CA VAL A 375 -23.28 -18.25 1.21
C VAL A 375 -23.59 -19.32 0.15
N LYS A 376 -22.95 -20.48 0.22
CA LYS A 376 -23.10 -21.61 -0.71
C LYS A 376 -23.06 -21.18 -2.17
N PRO A 377 -22.00 -20.51 -2.60
CA PRO A 377 -21.94 -19.96 -3.94
C PRO A 377 -21.81 -21.08 -4.99
N ARG A 378 -22.34 -20.84 -6.20
CA ARG A 378 -22.10 -21.72 -7.34
C ARG A 378 -20.65 -21.62 -7.83
N PHE A 379 -20.13 -20.39 -7.89
CA PHE A 379 -18.77 -20.10 -8.33
C PHE A 379 -17.97 -19.43 -7.22
N ALA A 380 -16.69 -19.82 -7.09
CA ALA A 380 -15.75 -19.24 -6.12
C ALA A 380 -14.65 -18.46 -6.83
N VAL A 381 -14.41 -17.24 -6.37
CA VAL A 381 -13.36 -16.37 -6.90
C VAL A 381 -12.52 -15.85 -5.71
N PRO A 382 -11.41 -16.52 -5.36
CA PRO A 382 -10.48 -16.03 -4.35
C PRO A 382 -9.88 -14.68 -4.76
N LEU A 383 -10.06 -13.66 -3.91
CA LEU A 383 -9.53 -12.32 -4.09
C LEU A 383 -8.51 -11.97 -3.00
N HIS A 384 -7.88 -10.80 -3.15
CA HIS A 384 -7.03 -10.15 -2.16
C HIS A 384 -5.99 -11.09 -1.52
N GLY A 385 -4.75 -10.99 -1.95
CA GLY A 385 -3.63 -11.81 -1.49
C GLY A 385 -2.73 -12.29 -2.60
N GLU A 386 -1.56 -12.75 -2.21
CA GLU A 386 -0.61 -13.38 -3.11
C GLU A 386 -1.15 -14.70 -3.67
N PHE A 387 -0.57 -15.19 -4.76
CA PHE A 387 -0.98 -16.44 -5.41
C PHE A 387 -1.10 -17.62 -4.44
N ARG A 388 -0.17 -17.75 -3.48
CA ARG A 388 -0.23 -18.81 -2.44
C ARG A 388 -1.46 -18.72 -1.54
N HIS A 389 -1.89 -17.51 -1.18
CA HIS A 389 -3.06 -17.28 -0.34
C HIS A 389 -4.35 -17.66 -1.10
N ARG A 390 -4.46 -17.20 -2.33
CA ARG A 390 -5.59 -17.49 -3.21
C ARG A 390 -5.70 -18.97 -3.56
N THR A 391 -4.57 -19.63 -3.80
CA THR A 391 -4.52 -21.09 -4.03
C THR A 391 -4.97 -21.87 -2.79
N ALA A 392 -4.55 -21.44 -1.59
CA ALA A 392 -5.01 -22.07 -0.35
C ALA A 392 -6.52 -21.93 -0.18
N GLN A 393 -7.08 -20.74 -0.43
CA GLN A 393 -8.52 -20.53 -0.36
C GLN A 393 -9.29 -21.35 -1.41
N ALA A 394 -8.77 -21.49 -2.63
CA ALA A 394 -9.33 -22.37 -3.65
C ALA A 394 -9.38 -23.83 -3.18
N GLY A 395 -8.36 -24.28 -2.43
CA GLY A 395 -8.35 -25.58 -1.76
C GLY A 395 -9.48 -25.72 -0.74
N LEU A 396 -9.66 -24.71 0.13
CA LEU A 396 -10.76 -24.69 1.11
C LEU A 396 -12.15 -24.75 0.44
N ALA A 397 -12.32 -24.01 -0.66
CA ALA A 397 -13.58 -24.03 -1.42
C ALA A 397 -13.86 -25.44 -2.02
N ALA A 398 -12.83 -26.09 -2.57
CA ALA A 398 -12.94 -27.46 -3.09
C ALA A 398 -13.24 -28.47 -1.97
N ASP A 399 -12.61 -28.37 -0.81
CA ASP A 399 -12.86 -29.22 0.35
C ASP A 399 -14.31 -29.09 0.89
N LEU A 400 -14.93 -27.93 0.68
CA LEU A 400 -16.34 -27.67 1.00
C LEU A 400 -17.31 -28.14 -0.10
N GLY A 401 -16.81 -28.77 -1.16
CA GLY A 401 -17.61 -29.43 -2.20
C GLY A 401 -17.90 -28.55 -3.43
N ILE A 402 -17.26 -27.38 -3.58
CA ILE A 402 -17.35 -26.61 -4.83
C ILE A 402 -16.51 -27.33 -5.90
N PRO A 403 -17.10 -27.70 -7.06
CA PRO A 403 -16.36 -28.34 -8.14
C PRO A 403 -15.15 -27.46 -8.57
N ARG A 404 -14.01 -28.09 -8.86
CA ARG A 404 -12.79 -27.37 -9.21
C ARG A 404 -12.94 -26.49 -10.45
N GLU A 405 -13.74 -26.91 -11.41
CA GLU A 405 -14.12 -26.15 -12.60
C GLU A 405 -14.94 -24.88 -12.29
N ASN A 406 -15.50 -24.79 -11.10
CA ASN A 406 -16.26 -23.62 -10.63
C ASN A 406 -15.42 -22.70 -9.70
N ILE A 407 -14.12 -22.97 -9.57
CA ILE A 407 -13.20 -22.15 -8.76
C ILE A 407 -12.23 -21.42 -9.68
N PHE A 408 -12.28 -20.09 -9.69
CA PHE A 408 -11.52 -19.26 -10.63
C PHE A 408 -10.40 -18.52 -9.92
N LEU A 409 -9.15 -18.90 -10.20
CA LEU A 409 -7.95 -18.16 -9.83
C LEU A 409 -7.60 -17.19 -10.96
N LEU A 410 -8.27 -16.04 -10.99
CA LEU A 410 -8.11 -15.03 -12.01
C LEU A 410 -6.75 -14.32 -11.90
N GLU A 411 -6.26 -13.79 -13.01
CA GLU A 411 -5.19 -12.78 -13.04
C GLU A 411 -5.81 -11.38 -13.21
N ALA A 412 -5.01 -10.35 -12.94
CA ALA A 412 -5.46 -8.99 -13.23
C ALA A 412 -5.74 -8.83 -14.73
N GLY A 413 -6.86 -8.22 -15.05
CA GLY A 413 -7.34 -8.02 -16.40
C GLY A 413 -8.16 -9.16 -17.00
N ASP A 414 -8.19 -10.36 -16.39
CA ASP A 414 -9.03 -11.45 -16.86
C ASP A 414 -10.51 -11.06 -16.83
N VAL A 415 -11.25 -11.44 -17.88
CA VAL A 415 -12.68 -11.23 -17.99
C VAL A 415 -13.38 -12.55 -17.68
N LEU A 416 -13.93 -12.68 -16.48
CA LEU A 416 -14.78 -13.82 -16.11
C LEU A 416 -16.22 -13.51 -16.51
N GLU A 417 -16.73 -14.19 -17.53
CA GLU A 417 -18.13 -14.12 -17.93
C GLU A 417 -18.97 -15.19 -17.23
N LEU A 418 -20.09 -14.75 -16.64
CA LEU A 418 -21.04 -15.61 -15.93
C LEU A 418 -22.44 -15.46 -16.49
N ASP A 419 -23.14 -16.56 -16.56
CA ASP A 419 -24.60 -16.64 -16.67
C ASP A 419 -25.18 -17.48 -15.52
N GLU A 420 -26.47 -17.75 -15.52
CA GLU A 420 -27.11 -18.53 -14.45
C GLU A 420 -26.52 -19.94 -14.30
N GLU A 421 -25.96 -20.53 -15.35
CA GLU A 421 -25.53 -21.93 -15.39
C GLU A 421 -24.03 -22.12 -15.54
N SER A 422 -23.32 -21.18 -16.16
CA SER A 422 -21.93 -21.33 -16.55
C SER A 422 -21.08 -20.12 -16.22
N ALA A 423 -19.78 -20.36 -16.10
CA ALA A 423 -18.78 -19.32 -15.97
C ALA A 423 -17.51 -19.71 -16.75
N CYS A 424 -16.89 -18.77 -17.43
CA CYS A 424 -15.62 -18.99 -18.14
C CYS A 424 -14.82 -17.69 -18.26
N VAL A 425 -13.51 -17.81 -18.24
CA VAL A 425 -12.60 -16.70 -18.61
C VAL A 425 -12.55 -16.62 -20.12
N THR A 426 -12.94 -15.48 -20.69
CA THR A 426 -13.13 -15.32 -22.14
C THR A 426 -12.14 -14.40 -22.80
N ASP A 427 -11.65 -13.38 -22.09
CA ASP A 427 -10.80 -12.33 -22.64
C ASP A 427 -9.86 -11.77 -21.56
N LYS A 428 -9.01 -10.84 -21.94
CA LYS A 428 -8.16 -10.08 -21.03
C LYS A 428 -8.11 -8.62 -21.44
N VAL A 429 -8.48 -7.73 -20.52
CA VAL A 429 -8.40 -6.28 -20.73
C VAL A 429 -7.03 -5.74 -20.37
N GLN A 430 -6.72 -4.53 -20.86
CA GLN A 430 -5.52 -3.82 -20.45
C GLN A 430 -5.55 -3.62 -18.93
N ASN A 431 -4.44 -3.94 -18.30
CA ASN A 431 -4.22 -3.82 -16.87
C ASN A 431 -2.74 -3.54 -16.63
N GLY A 432 -2.37 -3.17 -15.41
CA GLY A 432 -0.98 -2.93 -15.07
C GLY A 432 -0.83 -2.04 -13.85
N ARG A 433 0.40 -1.56 -13.68
CA ARG A 433 0.81 -0.69 -12.57
C ARG A 433 1.24 0.65 -13.12
N ILE A 434 0.66 1.72 -12.61
CA ILE A 434 1.06 3.10 -12.89
C ILE A 434 1.83 3.62 -11.69
N LEU A 435 3.07 4.04 -11.90
CA LEU A 435 3.94 4.54 -10.86
C LEU A 435 3.66 6.02 -10.62
N VAL A 436 3.66 6.43 -9.36
CA VAL A 436 3.50 7.82 -8.94
C VAL A 436 4.76 8.28 -8.21
N ASP A 437 5.35 9.36 -8.67
CA ASP A 437 6.56 9.99 -8.13
C ASP A 437 6.30 11.49 -7.98
N GLY A 438 6.10 11.97 -6.75
CA GLY A 438 5.70 13.33 -6.45
C GLY A 438 4.38 13.69 -7.14
N LEU A 439 4.42 14.64 -8.06
CA LEU A 439 3.27 15.08 -8.86
C LEU A 439 3.14 14.32 -10.19
N GLY A 440 4.14 13.52 -10.56
CA GLY A 440 4.17 12.73 -11.79
C GLY A 440 3.34 11.45 -11.64
N VAL A 441 2.49 11.17 -12.61
CA VAL A 441 1.67 9.96 -12.66
C VAL A 441 1.89 9.26 -13.98
N GLY A 442 2.59 8.11 -13.96
CA GLY A 442 2.86 7.28 -15.13
C GLY A 442 3.98 7.79 -16.05
N ASP A 443 4.72 8.82 -15.64
CA ASP A 443 5.88 9.36 -16.35
C ASP A 443 7.19 8.63 -16.04
N VAL A 444 7.21 7.81 -14.99
CA VAL A 444 8.33 6.95 -14.64
C VAL A 444 8.09 5.53 -15.17
N GLY A 445 8.90 5.11 -16.13
CA GLY A 445 8.87 3.76 -16.68
C GLY A 445 10.08 2.92 -16.26
N ASN A 446 10.15 1.68 -16.76
CA ASN A 446 11.22 0.72 -16.46
C ASN A 446 12.63 1.25 -16.74
N ILE A 447 12.79 2.14 -17.73
CA ILE A 447 14.09 2.73 -18.07
C ILE A 447 14.57 3.63 -16.92
N VAL A 448 13.69 4.49 -16.41
CA VAL A 448 14.02 5.41 -15.31
C VAL A 448 14.31 4.64 -14.03
N LEU A 449 13.53 3.60 -13.72
CA LEU A 449 13.79 2.74 -12.55
C LEU A 449 15.14 2.04 -12.64
N ARG A 450 15.46 1.48 -13.82
CA ARG A 450 16.76 0.84 -14.06
C ARG A 450 17.91 1.84 -13.91
N ASP A 451 17.76 3.06 -14.41
CA ASP A 451 18.78 4.10 -14.28
C ASP A 451 18.97 4.52 -12.81
N ARG A 452 17.87 4.69 -12.05
CA ARG A 452 17.93 4.96 -10.60
C ARG A 452 18.63 3.84 -9.84
N GLN A 453 18.34 2.58 -10.20
CA GLN A 453 18.96 1.41 -9.59
C GLN A 453 20.46 1.35 -9.91
N LEU A 454 20.86 1.59 -11.14
CA LEU A 454 22.26 1.67 -11.55
C LEU A 454 23.01 2.77 -10.81
N LEU A 455 22.40 3.96 -10.71
CA LEU A 455 22.96 5.09 -9.95
C LEU A 455 23.11 4.76 -8.46
N ALA A 456 22.13 4.09 -7.86
CA ALA A 456 22.18 3.71 -6.45
C ALA A 456 23.25 2.65 -6.14
N GLN A 457 23.45 1.68 -7.06
CA GLN A 457 24.39 0.59 -6.86
C GLN A 457 25.85 0.95 -7.22
N HIS A 458 26.05 1.73 -8.28
CA HIS A 458 27.36 1.92 -8.88
C HIS A 458 27.81 3.38 -8.97
N GLY A 459 26.88 4.32 -8.76
CA GLY A 459 27.16 5.75 -8.90
C GLY A 459 27.28 6.23 -10.35
N ILE A 460 27.75 7.45 -10.51
CA ILE A 460 27.86 8.13 -11.80
C ILE A 460 29.28 8.62 -12.04
N LEU A 461 29.72 8.55 -13.30
CA LEU A 461 30.95 9.12 -13.84
C LEU A 461 30.58 10.02 -15.04
N VAL A 462 30.84 11.29 -14.93
CA VAL A 462 30.66 12.27 -15.99
C VAL A 462 32.03 12.58 -16.60
N LEU A 463 32.16 12.40 -17.92
CA LEU A 463 33.35 12.69 -18.68
C LEU A 463 33.10 13.93 -19.52
N VAL A 464 33.88 15.00 -19.32
CA VAL A 464 33.73 16.27 -20.04
C VAL A 464 34.90 16.47 -20.97
N THR A 465 34.63 16.77 -22.25
CA THR A 465 35.63 17.02 -23.29
C THR A 465 35.23 18.25 -24.12
N VAL A 466 36.20 19.02 -24.54
CA VAL A 466 36.00 20.21 -25.38
C VAL A 466 36.76 20.04 -26.71
N PHE A 467 36.05 20.16 -27.81
CA PHE A 467 36.60 20.05 -29.18
C PHE A 467 36.48 21.35 -29.94
N GLU A 468 37.45 21.62 -30.83
CA GLU A 468 37.35 22.71 -31.78
C GLU A 468 36.43 22.32 -32.95
N HIS A 469 35.42 23.13 -33.18
CA HIS A 469 34.39 22.84 -34.19
C HIS A 469 34.95 22.60 -35.59
N LYS A 470 35.95 23.40 -36.03
CA LYS A 470 36.50 23.33 -37.40
C LYS A 470 37.46 22.17 -37.64
N SER A 471 38.29 21.86 -36.66
CA SER A 471 39.35 20.84 -36.81
C SER A 471 39.01 19.50 -36.20
N GLY A 472 37.97 19.43 -35.34
CA GLY A 472 37.64 18.23 -34.56
C GLY A 472 38.72 17.86 -33.54
N LYS A 473 39.64 18.75 -33.23
CA LYS A 473 40.72 18.54 -32.26
C LYS A 473 40.21 18.68 -30.83
N LEU A 474 40.66 17.80 -29.94
CA LEU A 474 40.47 17.96 -28.51
C LEU A 474 41.30 19.16 -28.01
N ILE A 475 40.63 20.14 -27.38
CA ILE A 475 41.23 21.37 -26.83
C ILE A 475 41.43 21.27 -25.32
N ALA A 476 40.46 20.68 -24.61
CA ALA A 476 40.51 20.52 -23.16
C ALA A 476 39.78 19.24 -22.69
N GLY A 477 40.22 18.74 -21.57
CA GLY A 477 39.77 17.45 -21.02
C GLY A 477 40.59 16.29 -21.59
N PRO A 478 40.17 15.01 -21.36
CA PRO A 478 38.97 14.58 -20.64
C PRO A 478 39.02 14.89 -19.13
N ASP A 479 38.01 15.60 -18.64
CA ASP A 479 37.85 15.83 -17.21
C ASP A 479 36.79 14.85 -16.65
N ILE A 480 37.07 14.24 -15.48
CA ILE A 480 36.20 13.26 -14.88
C ILE A 480 35.64 13.79 -13.55
N VAL A 481 34.30 13.76 -13.44
CA VAL A 481 33.57 14.07 -12.21
C VAL A 481 32.75 12.85 -11.81
N THR A 482 32.86 12.43 -10.55
CA THR A 482 32.11 11.26 -10.04
C THR A 482 31.27 11.59 -8.82
N ARG A 483 30.15 10.86 -8.63
CA ARG A 483 29.35 10.86 -7.42
C ARG A 483 28.87 9.44 -7.13
N GLY A 484 28.98 9.02 -5.85
CA GLY A 484 28.54 7.69 -5.42
C GLY A 484 29.34 6.51 -5.99
N PHE A 485 30.43 6.76 -6.72
CA PHE A 485 31.25 5.72 -7.34
C PHE A 485 32.49 5.37 -6.52
N VAL A 486 33.38 6.34 -6.30
CA VAL A 486 34.61 6.20 -5.50
C VAL A 486 34.83 7.44 -4.64
N TYR A 487 35.61 7.28 -3.55
CA TYR A 487 36.07 8.41 -2.78
C TYR A 487 37.28 9.04 -3.49
N VAL A 488 37.04 10.18 -4.17
CA VAL A 488 37.98 10.78 -5.12
C VAL A 488 39.36 11.07 -4.51
N ARG A 489 39.42 11.52 -3.24
CA ARG A 489 40.68 11.83 -2.55
C ARG A 489 41.62 10.62 -2.35
N GLU A 490 41.08 9.40 -2.36
CA GLU A 490 41.83 8.15 -2.21
C GLU A 490 41.96 7.40 -3.54
N SER A 491 41.50 7.97 -4.63
CA SER A 491 41.39 7.30 -5.94
C SER A 491 41.97 8.15 -7.07
N GLU A 492 42.93 9.04 -6.78
CA GLU A 492 43.56 9.93 -7.77
C GLU A 492 44.23 9.15 -8.90
N GLU A 493 44.94 8.07 -8.58
CA GLU A 493 45.59 7.20 -9.57
C GLU A 493 44.55 6.57 -10.54
N LEU A 494 43.46 6.05 -10.01
CA LEU A 494 42.35 5.47 -10.80
C LEU A 494 41.74 6.53 -11.73
N MET A 495 41.55 7.74 -11.23
CA MET A 495 41.00 8.84 -12.05
C MET A 495 41.93 9.25 -13.16
N GLU A 496 43.24 9.23 -12.93
CA GLU A 496 44.24 9.53 -13.96
C GLU A 496 44.29 8.42 -15.02
N GLU A 497 44.35 7.14 -14.59
CA GLU A 497 44.25 6.01 -15.52
C GLU A 497 42.96 6.07 -16.37
N ALA A 498 41.82 6.43 -15.78
CA ALA A 498 40.56 6.58 -16.50
C ALA A 498 40.59 7.74 -17.52
N ARG A 499 41.28 8.87 -17.20
CA ARG A 499 41.50 9.97 -18.16
C ARG A 499 42.34 9.50 -19.35
N GLU A 500 43.39 8.75 -19.10
CA GLU A 500 44.27 8.23 -20.16
C GLU A 500 43.52 7.27 -21.09
N VAL A 501 42.65 6.39 -20.53
CA VAL A 501 41.79 5.51 -21.33
C VAL A 501 40.85 6.32 -22.21
N ALA A 502 40.16 7.33 -21.64
CA ALA A 502 39.28 8.20 -22.39
C ALA A 502 40.02 8.97 -23.50
N TYR A 503 41.22 9.51 -23.19
CA TYR A 503 42.08 10.18 -24.18
C TYR A 503 42.48 9.23 -25.31
N THR A 504 42.85 8.01 -25.00
CA THR A 504 43.22 6.96 -25.98
C THR A 504 42.03 6.61 -26.89
N ALA A 505 40.83 6.47 -26.33
CA ALA A 505 39.61 6.23 -27.10
C ALA A 505 39.34 7.39 -28.10
N ILE A 506 39.48 8.63 -27.64
CA ILE A 506 39.33 9.82 -28.51
C ILE A 506 40.39 9.82 -29.63
N ALA A 507 41.66 9.62 -29.30
CA ALA A 507 42.74 9.58 -30.29
C ALA A 507 42.54 8.47 -31.32
N SER A 508 42.07 7.30 -30.89
CA SER A 508 41.69 6.20 -31.78
C SER A 508 40.56 6.59 -32.76
N CYS A 509 39.52 7.28 -32.28
CA CYS A 509 38.45 7.78 -33.13
C CYS A 509 38.97 8.76 -34.16
N GLN A 510 39.78 9.71 -33.74
CA GLN A 510 40.38 10.72 -34.62
C GLN A 510 41.28 10.09 -35.70
N SER A 511 42.13 9.13 -35.35
CA SER A 511 42.97 8.39 -36.30
C SER A 511 42.19 7.61 -37.34
N ARG A 512 41.01 7.14 -37.01
CA ARG A 512 40.06 6.43 -37.90
C ARG A 512 39.18 7.40 -38.71
N GLY A 513 39.36 8.72 -38.56
CA GLY A 513 38.56 9.74 -39.23
C GLY A 513 37.10 9.79 -38.80
N ILE A 514 36.79 9.33 -37.58
CA ILE A 514 35.45 9.36 -37.01
C ILE A 514 35.17 10.76 -36.48
N THR A 515 34.20 11.43 -37.08
CA THR A 515 33.77 12.80 -36.71
C THR A 515 32.37 12.85 -36.09
N ASP A 516 31.65 11.74 -36.10
CA ASP A 516 30.32 11.65 -35.48
C ASP A 516 30.43 11.59 -33.95
N TRP A 517 29.88 12.61 -33.29
CA TRP A 517 29.90 12.75 -31.83
C TRP A 517 29.22 11.61 -31.09
N THR A 518 28.16 11.04 -31.65
CA THR A 518 27.46 9.89 -31.03
C THR A 518 28.38 8.69 -30.96
N ARG A 519 29.13 8.45 -32.00
CA ARG A 519 30.08 7.35 -32.10
C ARG A 519 31.29 7.55 -31.19
N ILE A 520 31.80 8.77 -31.10
CA ILE A 520 32.89 9.12 -30.16
C ILE A 520 32.45 8.94 -28.71
N LYS A 521 31.24 9.40 -28.36
CA LYS A 521 30.66 9.18 -27.01
C LYS A 521 30.53 7.69 -26.67
N THR A 522 30.06 6.88 -27.63
CA THR A 522 29.93 5.44 -27.44
C THR A 522 31.27 4.78 -27.18
N GLU A 523 32.27 5.06 -27.99
CA GLU A 523 33.63 4.51 -27.87
C GLU A 523 34.26 4.89 -26.51
N MET A 524 34.20 6.18 -26.11
CA MET A 524 34.67 6.61 -24.80
C MET A 524 33.96 5.88 -23.65
N LYS A 525 32.64 5.71 -23.75
CA LYS A 525 31.85 5.01 -22.75
C LYS A 525 32.24 3.53 -22.63
N ASP A 526 32.37 2.85 -23.78
CA ASP A 526 32.65 1.40 -23.82
C ASP A 526 34.08 1.10 -23.30
N GLU A 527 35.08 1.85 -23.73
CA GLU A 527 36.46 1.68 -23.27
C GLU A 527 36.59 1.97 -21.76
N LEU A 528 35.95 3.03 -21.26
CA LEU A 528 35.94 3.34 -19.84
C LEU A 528 35.18 2.28 -19.04
N SER A 529 34.06 1.78 -19.54
CA SER A 529 33.29 0.71 -18.87
C SER A 529 34.13 -0.55 -18.75
N ASP A 530 34.80 -0.97 -19.81
CA ASP A 530 35.68 -2.13 -19.84
C ASP A 530 36.88 -1.97 -18.90
N PHE A 531 37.52 -0.81 -18.90
CA PHE A 531 38.62 -0.50 -17.98
C PHE A 531 38.18 -0.59 -16.53
N LEU A 532 37.11 0.11 -16.14
CA LEU A 532 36.62 0.12 -14.75
C LEU A 532 36.15 -1.26 -14.30
N TRP A 533 35.51 -2.02 -15.18
CA TRP A 533 35.15 -3.39 -14.88
C TRP A 533 36.38 -4.30 -14.66
N LYS A 534 37.40 -4.20 -15.49
CA LYS A 534 38.64 -4.98 -15.33
C LYS A 534 39.39 -4.59 -14.04
N ARG A 535 39.45 -3.29 -13.75
CA ARG A 535 40.24 -2.72 -12.65
C ARG A 535 39.60 -2.95 -11.28
N MET A 536 38.26 -2.84 -11.19
CA MET A 536 37.59 -2.85 -9.88
C MET A 536 36.24 -3.55 -9.83
N ARG A 537 35.79 -4.18 -10.91
CA ARG A 537 34.49 -4.90 -10.99
C ARG A 537 33.29 -4.02 -10.64
N ARG A 538 33.33 -2.74 -10.99
CA ARG A 538 32.24 -1.77 -10.84
C ARG A 538 31.85 -1.20 -12.19
N SER A 539 30.56 -0.89 -12.37
CA SER A 539 29.99 -0.38 -13.63
C SER A 539 29.18 0.88 -13.38
N PRO A 540 29.83 2.04 -13.10
CA PRO A 540 29.10 3.28 -12.89
C PRO A 540 28.35 3.70 -14.16
N MET A 541 27.32 4.53 -14.01
CA MET A 541 26.69 5.18 -15.15
C MET A 541 27.66 6.19 -15.75
N ILE A 542 28.14 5.95 -16.96
CA ILE A 542 29.10 6.83 -17.65
C ILE A 542 28.33 7.75 -18.59
N ILE A 543 28.51 9.07 -18.39
CA ILE A 543 27.90 10.12 -19.22
C ILE A 543 28.97 10.93 -19.90
N PRO A 544 29.31 10.69 -21.19
CA PRO A 544 30.21 11.51 -21.96
C PRO A 544 29.53 12.82 -22.41
N ILE A 545 30.12 13.95 -22.06
CA ILE A 545 29.71 15.30 -22.49
C ILE A 545 30.75 15.83 -23.44
N ILE A 546 30.35 16.17 -24.67
CA ILE A 546 31.18 16.84 -25.66
C ILE A 546 30.68 18.27 -25.83
N MET A 547 31.56 19.21 -25.65
CA MET A 547 31.32 20.64 -25.93
C MET A 547 32.14 21.07 -27.17
N GLU A 548 31.55 21.86 -28.04
CA GLU A 548 32.21 22.45 -29.21
C GLU A 548 32.43 23.94 -28.99
N ILE A 549 33.62 24.44 -29.37
CA ILE A 549 33.96 25.86 -29.34
C ILE A 549 34.58 26.32 -30.66
#